data_d676c1c47d9abf39987d519173185ca0
#
_entry.id   d676c1c47d9abf39987d519173185ca0
#
_cell.length_a   1.000
_cell.length_b   1.000
_cell.length_c   1.000
_cell.angle_alpha   90.00
_cell.angle_beta   90.00
_cell.angle_gamma   90.00
#
_symmetry.space_group_name_H-M   'P 1'
#
loop_
_entity.id
_entity.type
_entity.pdbx_description
1 polymer ?
#
loop_
_entity_poly.entity_id
_entity_poly.type
_entity_poly.pdbx_seq_one_letter_code
_entity_poly.pdbx_strand_id
1 'polypeptide(L)'
;MGHAETKLKSLARNCGADLIGITSRRVMADGPPSADPRYLLPSANSLISFAVSLDRETANDFISKKKWRHHCENRKAVARKLYKVGDALAGQLQSEGFEAVNVDLNNNFRPEKNAADITEMTEFHPVFSHRYGAVAAGIGRLGWSGNLLT
;
A
#
# COMPACT_ATOMS: atom_id res chain seq x y z
N MET A 1 3.65 -12.71 -19.28
CA MET A 1 2.96 -11.59 -18.61
C MET A 1 1.77 -11.18 -19.48
N GLY A 2 0.57 -11.06 -18.90
CA GLY A 2 -0.62 -10.68 -19.66
C GLY A 2 -0.55 -9.21 -20.08
N HIS A 3 -1.16 -8.90 -21.25
CA HIS A 3 -1.21 -7.54 -21.80
C HIS A 3 -1.81 -6.53 -20.78
N ALA A 4 -2.81 -6.92 -20.02
CA ALA A 4 -3.44 -6.11 -18.98
C ALA A 4 -2.45 -5.75 -17.84
N GLU A 5 -1.64 -6.71 -17.40
CA GLU A 5 -0.63 -6.48 -16.35
C GLU A 5 0.41 -5.44 -16.79
N THR A 6 0.90 -5.56 -18.02
CA THR A 6 1.85 -4.61 -18.61
C THR A 6 1.26 -3.20 -18.69
N LYS A 7 0.01 -3.08 -19.11
CA LYS A 7 -0.73 -1.81 -19.20
C LYS A 7 -0.84 -1.13 -17.82
N LEU A 8 -1.26 -1.88 -16.80
CA LEU A 8 -1.40 -1.35 -15.44
C LEU A 8 -0.04 -0.93 -14.84
N LYS A 9 0.99 -1.73 -15.07
CA LYS A 9 2.35 -1.38 -14.62
C LYS A 9 2.89 -0.12 -15.29
N SER A 10 2.63 0.05 -16.58
CA SER A 10 3.00 1.27 -17.31
C SER A 10 2.23 2.48 -16.81
N LEU A 11 0.93 2.35 -16.59
CA LEU A 11 0.09 3.43 -16.05
C LEU A 11 0.60 3.90 -14.69
N ALA A 12 0.88 2.97 -13.77
CA ALA A 12 1.39 3.31 -12.44
C ALA A 12 2.71 4.08 -12.49
N ARG A 13 3.66 3.61 -13.32
CA ARG A 13 4.94 4.29 -13.52
C ARG A 13 4.76 5.70 -14.11
N ASN A 14 3.91 5.86 -15.09
CA ASN A 14 3.59 7.17 -15.69
C ASN A 14 2.93 8.12 -14.68
N CYS A 15 2.21 7.59 -13.67
CA CYS A 15 1.65 8.37 -12.57
C CYS A 15 2.65 8.65 -11.43
N GLY A 16 3.85 8.05 -11.48
CA GLY A 16 4.95 8.32 -10.54
C GLY A 16 5.23 7.23 -9.51
N ALA A 17 4.80 5.99 -9.75
CA ALA A 17 5.23 4.85 -8.96
C ALA A 17 6.65 4.41 -9.36
N ASP A 18 7.52 4.22 -8.36
CA ASP A 18 8.86 3.70 -8.56
C ASP A 18 8.88 2.17 -8.61
N LEU A 19 8.06 1.54 -7.77
CA LEU A 19 7.87 0.09 -7.73
C LEU A 19 6.40 -0.26 -7.90
N ILE A 20 6.13 -1.38 -8.57
CA ILE A 20 4.78 -1.92 -8.71
C ILE A 20 4.83 -3.44 -8.85
N GLY A 21 3.97 -4.13 -8.10
CA GLY A 21 3.72 -5.56 -8.18
C GLY A 21 2.24 -5.88 -8.17
N ILE A 22 1.89 -7.02 -8.73
CA ILE A 22 0.52 -7.54 -8.78
C ILE A 22 0.55 -8.96 -8.21
N THR A 23 -0.39 -9.26 -7.34
CA THR A 23 -0.54 -10.58 -6.74
C THR A 23 -2.00 -11.01 -6.74
N SER A 24 -2.23 -12.32 -6.59
CA SER A 24 -3.57 -12.86 -6.42
C SER A 24 -3.90 -13.05 -4.93
N ARG A 25 -5.20 -13.04 -4.61
CA ARG A 25 -5.68 -13.40 -3.28
C ARG A 25 -5.16 -14.76 -2.80
N ARG A 26 -4.97 -15.73 -3.72
CA ARG A 26 -4.45 -17.05 -3.39
C ARG A 26 -3.06 -17.00 -2.76
N VAL A 27 -2.19 -16.11 -3.22
CA VAL A 27 -0.83 -15.93 -2.66
C VAL A 27 -0.88 -15.32 -1.25
N MET A 28 -1.97 -14.61 -0.92
CA MET A 28 -2.15 -13.97 0.38
C MET A 28 -2.97 -14.81 1.37
N ALA A 29 -3.43 -16.01 0.97
CA ALA A 29 -4.37 -16.82 1.76
C ALA A 29 -3.83 -17.24 3.13
N ASP A 30 -2.51 -17.45 3.24
CA ASP A 30 -1.84 -17.84 4.49
C ASP A 30 -1.37 -16.62 5.32
N GLY A 31 -1.79 -15.41 4.92
CA GLY A 31 -1.45 -14.18 5.60
C GLY A 31 -2.29 -13.90 6.84
N PRO A 32 -1.91 -12.87 7.61
CA PRO A 32 -2.71 -12.45 8.76
C PRO A 32 -4.10 -11.95 8.30
N PRO A 33 -5.12 -11.95 9.17
CA PRO A 33 -6.47 -11.47 8.83
C PRO A 33 -6.48 -10.07 8.19
N SER A 34 -5.55 -9.20 8.61
CA SER A 34 -5.38 -7.86 8.03
C SER A 34 -4.82 -7.86 6.59
N ALA A 35 -4.40 -8.99 6.05
CA ALA A 35 -3.96 -9.12 4.67
C ALA A 35 -5.07 -9.60 3.72
N ASP A 36 -6.26 -9.91 4.23
CA ASP A 36 -7.39 -10.34 3.37
C ASP A 36 -8.01 -9.11 2.67
N PRO A 37 -7.90 -8.99 1.35
CA PRO A 37 -8.44 -7.85 0.62
C PRO A 37 -9.98 -7.81 0.60
N ARG A 38 -10.65 -8.93 0.90
CA ARG A 38 -12.12 -9.02 0.91
C ARG A 38 -12.76 -8.19 2.01
N TYR A 39 -12.02 -7.81 3.03
CA TYR A 39 -12.52 -6.88 4.03
C TYR A 39 -12.89 -5.52 3.43
N LEU A 40 -12.14 -5.06 2.42
CA LEU A 40 -12.37 -3.80 1.72
C LEU A 40 -13.25 -3.96 0.48
N LEU A 41 -13.06 -5.05 -0.24
CA LEU A 41 -13.79 -5.36 -1.46
C LEU A 41 -14.08 -6.87 -1.48
N PRO A 42 -15.31 -7.30 -1.15
CA PRO A 42 -15.67 -8.74 -1.04
C PRO A 42 -15.37 -9.55 -2.31
N SER A 43 -15.49 -8.92 -3.49
CA SER A 43 -15.19 -9.52 -4.80
C SER A 43 -13.69 -9.54 -5.14
N ALA A 44 -12.81 -8.99 -4.32
CA ALA A 44 -11.39 -8.87 -4.63
C ALA A 44 -10.72 -10.24 -4.84
N ASN A 45 -10.11 -10.41 -6.01
CA ASN A 45 -9.31 -11.58 -6.38
C ASN A 45 -7.83 -11.25 -6.60
N SER A 46 -7.49 -9.98 -6.69
CA SER A 46 -6.13 -9.51 -6.95
C SER A 46 -5.82 -8.28 -6.12
N LEU A 47 -4.55 -8.05 -5.88
CA LEU A 47 -4.01 -6.86 -5.24
C LEU A 47 -2.93 -6.27 -6.13
N ILE A 48 -2.97 -4.96 -6.31
CA ILE A 48 -1.89 -4.17 -6.91
C ILE A 48 -1.21 -3.41 -5.78
N SER A 49 0.08 -3.65 -5.59
CA SER A 49 0.89 -2.91 -4.63
C SER A 49 1.91 -2.06 -5.37
N PHE A 50 2.11 -0.84 -4.92
CA PHE A 50 3.07 0.08 -5.51
C PHE A 50 3.74 0.94 -4.43
N ALA A 51 4.89 1.50 -4.75
CA ALA A 51 5.64 2.37 -3.85
C ALA A 51 6.16 3.60 -4.58
N VAL A 52 6.32 4.70 -3.83
CA VAL A 52 6.93 5.95 -4.27
C VAL A 52 8.04 6.29 -3.27
N SER A 53 9.22 6.57 -3.79
CA SER A 53 10.40 6.89 -2.98
C SER A 53 10.27 8.25 -2.31
N LEU A 54 10.71 8.32 -1.06
CA LEU A 54 11.03 9.60 -0.43
C LEU A 54 12.30 10.19 -1.06
N ASP A 55 12.38 11.51 -1.09
CA ASP A 55 13.63 12.16 -1.47
C ASP A 55 14.74 11.77 -0.50
N ARG A 56 15.87 11.31 -1.05
CA ARG A 56 16.95 10.72 -0.26
C ARG A 56 17.65 11.74 0.63
N GLU A 57 17.81 12.97 0.14
CA GLU A 57 18.50 14.01 0.91
C GLU A 57 17.65 14.42 2.12
N THR A 58 16.37 14.68 1.92
CA THR A 58 15.44 15.01 3.01
C THR A 58 15.25 13.88 4.00
N ALA A 59 15.31 12.62 3.56
CA ALA A 59 15.27 11.46 4.44
C ALA A 59 16.54 11.36 5.30
N ASN A 60 17.72 11.58 4.72
CA ASN A 60 19.00 11.60 5.44
C ASN A 60 19.07 12.75 6.45
N ASP A 61 18.61 13.94 6.08
CA ASP A 61 18.54 15.09 7.00
C ASP A 61 17.63 14.77 8.20
N PHE A 62 16.51 14.08 7.98
CA PHE A 62 15.64 13.66 9.05
C PHE A 62 16.28 12.61 9.98
N ILE A 63 16.90 11.58 9.43
CA ILE A 63 17.60 10.53 10.21
C ILE A 63 18.72 11.16 11.04
N SER A 64 19.41 12.16 10.48
CA SER A 64 20.45 12.94 11.17
C SER A 64 19.90 14.00 12.15
N LYS A 65 18.60 13.97 12.44
CA LYS A 65 17.88 14.92 13.32
C LYS A 65 17.97 16.39 12.86
N LYS A 66 18.08 16.59 11.56
CA LYS A 66 18.08 17.91 10.92
C LYS A 66 16.75 18.12 10.20
N LYS A 67 16.40 19.38 9.93
CA LYS A 67 15.34 19.80 9.00
C LYS A 67 14.03 18.96 9.00
N TRP A 68 13.42 18.75 10.15
CA TRP A 68 12.15 18.05 10.30
C TRP A 68 11.06 18.52 9.31
N ARG A 69 10.93 19.83 9.09
CA ARG A 69 9.91 20.41 8.22
C ARG A 69 10.01 19.87 6.77
N HIS A 70 11.22 19.81 6.21
CA HIS A 70 11.44 19.30 4.85
C HIS A 70 11.02 17.84 4.70
N HIS A 71 11.28 17.03 5.72
CA HIS A 71 10.81 15.65 5.73
C HIS A 71 9.28 15.55 5.74
N CYS A 72 8.60 16.37 6.54
CA CYS A 72 7.13 16.41 6.56
C CYS A 72 6.55 16.84 5.21
N GLU A 73 7.15 17.82 4.55
CA GLU A 73 6.74 18.29 3.22
C GLU A 73 6.96 17.20 2.16
N ASN A 74 8.10 16.52 2.19
CA ASN A 74 8.40 15.40 1.32
C ASN A 74 7.39 14.26 1.51
N ARG A 75 7.08 13.86 2.75
CA ARG A 75 6.04 12.85 3.03
C ARG A 75 4.68 13.24 2.45
N LYS A 76 4.27 14.51 2.60
CA LYS A 76 3.02 15.00 2.02
C LYS A 76 3.02 14.94 0.49
N ALA A 77 4.15 15.28 -0.14
CA ALA A 77 4.30 15.20 -1.59
C ALA A 77 4.21 13.74 -2.08
N VAL A 78 4.87 12.81 -1.40
CA VAL A 78 4.81 11.38 -1.69
C VAL A 78 3.39 10.84 -1.48
N ALA A 79 2.71 11.22 -0.40
CA ALA A 79 1.31 10.82 -0.17
C ALA A 79 0.39 11.24 -1.33
N ARG A 80 0.50 12.48 -1.81
CA ARG A 80 -0.26 12.94 -3.00
C ARG A 80 0.02 12.10 -4.25
N LYS A 81 1.29 11.71 -4.47
CA LYS A 81 1.64 10.82 -5.59
C LYS A 81 1.02 9.44 -5.42
N LEU A 82 1.06 8.88 -4.21
CA LEU A 82 0.46 7.57 -3.93
C LEU A 82 -1.05 7.59 -4.21
N TYR A 83 -1.78 8.59 -3.74
CA TYR A 83 -3.21 8.72 -4.08
C TYR A 83 -3.44 8.84 -5.59
N LYS A 84 -2.66 9.68 -6.28
CA LYS A 84 -2.77 9.83 -7.74
C LYS A 84 -2.57 8.49 -8.49
N VAL A 85 -1.59 7.69 -8.08
CA VAL A 85 -1.35 6.38 -8.68
C VAL A 85 -2.50 5.43 -8.40
N GLY A 86 -2.95 5.36 -7.13
CA GLY A 86 -4.04 4.47 -6.73
C GLY A 86 -5.36 4.80 -7.43
N ASP A 87 -5.71 6.09 -7.49
CA ASP A 87 -6.94 6.54 -8.16
C ASP A 87 -6.90 6.29 -9.66
N ALA A 88 -5.75 6.50 -10.30
CA ALA A 88 -5.57 6.21 -11.73
C ALA A 88 -5.71 4.71 -12.04
N LEU A 89 -5.14 3.85 -11.20
CA LEU A 89 -5.26 2.39 -11.34
C LEU A 89 -6.70 1.91 -11.10
N ALA A 90 -7.34 2.39 -10.03
CA ALA A 90 -8.73 2.05 -9.73
C ALA A 90 -9.67 2.52 -10.85
N GLY A 91 -9.53 3.77 -11.30
CA GLY A 91 -10.32 4.33 -12.38
C GLY A 91 -10.15 3.59 -13.71
N GLN A 92 -8.91 3.15 -14.04
CA GLN A 92 -8.65 2.35 -15.24
C GLN A 92 -9.37 0.99 -15.17
N LEU A 93 -9.28 0.30 -14.03
CA LEU A 93 -9.96 -0.98 -13.82
C LEU A 93 -11.48 -0.82 -13.88
N GLN A 94 -12.02 0.20 -13.23
CA GLN A 94 -13.47 0.50 -13.25
C GLN A 94 -13.96 0.81 -14.66
N SER A 95 -13.18 1.55 -15.46
CA SER A 95 -13.51 1.82 -16.87
C SER A 95 -13.53 0.56 -17.76
N GLU A 96 -12.83 -0.49 -17.35
CA GLU A 96 -12.82 -1.81 -18.00
C GLU A 96 -13.87 -2.76 -17.43
N GLY A 97 -14.74 -2.28 -16.52
CA GLY A 97 -15.86 -3.05 -15.95
C GLY A 97 -15.51 -3.88 -14.72
N PHE A 98 -14.32 -3.69 -14.13
CA PHE A 98 -13.94 -4.35 -12.89
C PHE A 98 -14.31 -3.50 -11.67
N GLU A 99 -14.67 -4.15 -10.58
CA GLU A 99 -14.71 -3.50 -9.26
C GLU A 99 -13.28 -3.29 -8.77
N ALA A 100 -12.97 -2.07 -8.36
CA ALA A 100 -11.66 -1.73 -7.81
C ALA A 100 -11.78 -0.60 -6.77
N VAL A 101 -10.97 -0.66 -5.74
CA VAL A 101 -10.87 0.38 -4.70
C VAL A 101 -9.42 0.76 -4.48
N ASN A 102 -9.18 2.05 -4.28
CA ASN A 102 -7.90 2.53 -3.78
C ASN A 102 -7.92 2.44 -2.26
N VAL A 103 -6.89 1.82 -1.67
CA VAL A 103 -6.79 1.62 -0.23
C VAL A 103 -6.10 2.81 0.40
N ASP A 104 -6.71 3.37 1.44
CA ASP A 104 -6.18 4.52 2.16
C ASP A 104 -4.78 4.26 2.75
N LEU A 105 -3.97 5.31 2.78
CA LEU A 105 -2.68 5.28 3.46
C LEU A 105 -2.90 5.13 4.96
N ASN A 106 -2.48 4.07 5.44
CA ASN A 106 -2.19 3.51 6.74
C ASN A 106 -2.45 4.37 8.00
N ASN A 107 -3.71 4.72 8.31
CA ASN A 107 -4.06 5.27 9.62
C ASN A 107 -5.41 4.74 10.14
N ASN A 108 -6.10 3.89 9.37
CA ASN A 108 -7.41 3.41 9.74
C ASN A 108 -7.32 1.97 10.27
N PHE A 109 -7.90 1.76 11.44
CA PHE A 109 -8.09 0.44 12.02
C PHE A 109 -9.50 -0.05 11.73
N ARG A 110 -9.69 -1.36 11.74
CA ARG A 110 -11.01 -1.96 11.57
C ARG A 110 -11.90 -1.52 12.73
N PRO A 111 -13.13 -1.04 12.48
CA PRO A 111 -14.04 -0.56 13.51
C PRO A 111 -14.76 -1.68 14.27
N GLU A 112 -14.21 -2.89 14.29
CA GLU A 112 -14.79 -4.06 14.95
C GLU A 112 -14.87 -3.89 16.48
N LYS A 113 -13.98 -3.02 17.03
CA LYS A 113 -14.02 -2.62 18.45
C LYS A 113 -13.68 -1.14 18.57
N ASN A 114 -14.30 -0.45 19.51
CA ASN A 114 -13.88 0.89 19.90
C ASN A 114 -12.47 0.82 20.50
N ALA A 115 -11.63 1.82 20.25
CA ALA A 115 -10.28 1.87 20.81
C ALA A 115 -10.24 1.76 22.33
N ALA A 116 -11.32 2.22 23.02
CA ALA A 116 -11.47 2.10 24.47
C ALA A 116 -11.71 0.65 24.96
N ASP A 117 -12.21 -0.22 24.09
CA ASP A 117 -12.53 -1.62 24.41
C ASP A 117 -11.35 -2.56 24.09
N ILE A 118 -10.27 -2.02 23.48
CA ILE A 118 -9.10 -2.80 23.12
C ILE A 118 -8.17 -2.89 24.33
N THR A 119 -8.06 -4.08 24.88
CA THR A 119 -7.22 -4.36 26.06
C THR A 119 -5.84 -4.88 25.72
N GLU A 120 -5.67 -5.43 24.50
CA GLU A 120 -4.41 -5.99 24.05
C GLU A 120 -3.98 -5.45 22.68
N MET A 121 -2.68 -5.23 22.49
CA MET A 121 -2.12 -4.77 21.23
C MET A 121 -2.39 -5.72 20.05
N THR A 122 -2.59 -7.00 20.32
CA THR A 122 -2.95 -8.01 19.32
C THR A 122 -4.33 -7.82 18.70
N GLU A 123 -5.20 -7.05 19.35
CA GLU A 123 -6.55 -6.74 18.86
C GLU A 123 -6.57 -5.58 17.86
N PHE A 124 -5.44 -4.86 17.71
CA PHE A 124 -5.31 -3.77 16.73
C PHE A 124 -5.06 -4.33 15.33
N HIS A 125 -6.11 -4.36 14.51
CA HIS A 125 -6.00 -4.75 13.11
C HIS A 125 -6.10 -3.54 12.19
N PRO A 126 -5.09 -3.26 11.36
CA PRO A 126 -5.25 -2.25 10.32
C PRO A 126 -6.34 -2.69 9.33
N VAL A 127 -6.97 -1.74 8.67
CA VAL A 127 -7.96 -2.01 7.61
C VAL A 127 -7.35 -2.92 6.55
N PHE A 128 -6.10 -2.67 6.17
CA PHE A 128 -5.31 -3.55 5.32
C PHE A 128 -3.82 -3.45 5.66
N SER A 129 -3.13 -4.60 5.62
CA SER A 129 -1.67 -4.65 5.84
C SER A 129 -0.89 -4.35 4.56
N HIS A 130 -0.58 -3.08 4.32
CA HIS A 130 0.21 -2.65 3.15
C HIS A 130 1.55 -3.36 3.02
N ARG A 131 2.25 -3.59 4.16
CA ARG A 131 3.54 -4.30 4.16
C ARG A 131 3.42 -5.74 3.68
N TYR A 132 2.40 -6.45 4.16
CA TYR A 132 2.15 -7.82 3.72
C TYR A 132 1.74 -7.88 2.25
N GLY A 133 0.86 -6.97 1.82
CA GLY A 133 0.47 -6.84 0.41
C GLY A 133 1.68 -6.56 -0.51
N ALA A 134 2.61 -5.73 -0.07
CA ALA A 134 3.83 -5.42 -0.81
C ALA A 134 4.75 -6.65 -0.94
N VAL A 135 4.92 -7.44 0.13
CA VAL A 135 5.68 -8.70 0.09
C VAL A 135 5.02 -9.70 -0.86
N ALA A 136 3.71 -9.90 -0.73
CA ALA A 136 2.95 -10.81 -1.59
C ALA A 136 3.01 -10.41 -3.07
N ALA A 137 3.06 -9.12 -3.35
CA ALA A 137 3.21 -8.56 -4.71
C ALA A 137 4.68 -8.57 -5.21
N GLY A 138 5.64 -9.01 -4.40
CA GLY A 138 7.03 -9.16 -4.79
C GLY A 138 7.81 -7.84 -4.89
N ILE A 139 7.34 -6.75 -4.27
CA ILE A 139 8.04 -5.46 -4.31
C ILE A 139 8.97 -5.24 -3.12
N GLY A 140 9.07 -6.19 -2.20
CA GLY A 140 9.99 -6.11 -1.08
C GLY A 140 9.95 -7.35 -0.18
N ARG A 141 10.73 -7.30 0.90
CA ARG A 141 10.80 -8.34 1.94
C ARG A 141 10.60 -7.71 3.31
N LEU A 142 10.02 -8.44 4.24
CA LEU A 142 9.98 -8.01 5.64
C LEU A 142 11.36 -8.22 6.27
N GLY A 143 11.91 -7.13 6.82
CA GLY A 143 13.08 -7.20 7.65
C GLY A 143 12.75 -7.68 9.06
N TRP A 144 13.79 -7.96 9.84
CA TRP A 144 13.66 -8.41 11.24
C TRP A 144 12.82 -7.45 12.11
N SER A 145 12.89 -6.16 11.86
CA SER A 145 12.09 -5.12 12.55
C SER A 145 10.64 -5.01 12.07
N GLY A 146 10.17 -5.88 11.17
CA GLY A 146 8.86 -5.80 10.55
C GLY A 146 8.71 -4.67 9.51
N ASN A 147 9.79 -3.97 9.17
CA ASN A 147 9.79 -2.98 8.09
C ASN A 147 9.95 -3.66 6.73
N LEU A 148 9.32 -3.07 5.71
CA LEU A 148 9.50 -3.51 4.33
C LEU A 148 10.85 -3.00 3.80
N LEU A 149 11.65 -3.92 3.28
CA LEU A 149 12.91 -3.65 2.58
C LEU A 149 12.65 -3.82 1.07
N THR A 150 12.94 -2.80 0.28
CA THR A 150 12.72 -2.76 -1.17
C THR A 150 14.04 -2.64 -1.91
#